data_6e6570b3d5d0ab3f5692f7176308ef53
#
_entry.id   6e6570b3d5d0ab3f5692f7176308ef53
#
_cell.length_a   1.000
_cell.length_b   1.000
_cell.length_c   1.000
_cell.angle_alpha   90.00
_cell.angle_beta   90.00
_cell.angle_gamma   90.00
#
_symmetry.space_group_name_H-M   'P 1'
#
loop_
_entity.id
_entity.type
_entity.pdbx_description
1 polymer ?
#
loop_
_entity_poly.entity_id
_entity_poly.type
_entity_poly.pdbx_seq_one_letter_code
_entity_poly.pdbx_strand_id
1 'polypeptide(L)'
;MIDRLVAHVLSLDVRLVACQARLTARTDPEALHDLRTTVRRLRSLLRPLRGLPGVEQLEAAASAVGDLTTPWRDREVLAANLLEHDQPEAAQRRLAQMAEAYPALAASAELASLLMILDAFPRFLRASQRQGLLKDLDKRIEKRLGKQWQKLDAALHDPAHDRHRLRLLIKRVRYGIEAYPELDRLPKPAYKRLKSAQGALGDWHDCWQWLARAEQEADLQPCVATWQAGLIKAELKADQVLEKLSATCFKHS
;
A
#
# COMPACT_ATOMS: atom_id res chain seq x y z
N MET A 1 -11.53 18.61 11.71
CA MET A 1 -10.82 17.31 11.58
C MET A 1 -11.75 16.10 11.63
N ILE A 2 -12.53 15.89 12.71
CA ILE A 2 -13.32 14.64 12.88
C ILE A 2 -14.36 14.44 11.77
N ASP A 3 -15.07 15.46 11.33
CA ASP A 3 -16.03 15.35 10.22
C ASP A 3 -15.38 14.87 8.91
N ARG A 4 -14.18 15.36 8.62
CA ARG A 4 -13.40 14.90 7.46
C ARG A 4 -12.98 13.43 7.62
N LEU A 5 -12.54 13.06 8.82
CA LEU A 5 -12.16 11.68 9.11
C LEU A 5 -13.35 10.74 8.93
N VAL A 6 -14.52 11.11 9.47
CA VAL A 6 -15.77 10.34 9.30
C VAL A 6 -16.15 10.24 7.82
N ALA A 7 -16.14 11.36 7.09
CA ALA A 7 -16.46 11.35 5.66
C ALA A 7 -15.48 10.47 4.86
N HIS A 8 -14.19 10.51 5.20
CA HIS A 8 -13.18 9.68 4.54
C HIS A 8 -13.41 8.20 4.83
N VAL A 9 -13.69 7.83 6.09
CA VAL A 9 -14.02 6.44 6.49
C VAL A 9 -15.24 5.94 5.73
N LEU A 10 -16.33 6.71 5.69
CA LEU A 10 -17.54 6.35 4.94
C LEU A 10 -17.26 6.17 3.44
N SER A 11 -16.44 7.04 2.85
CA SER A 11 -16.04 6.88 1.44
C SER A 11 -15.25 5.61 1.18
N LEU A 12 -14.38 5.20 2.11
CA LEU A 12 -13.61 3.95 2.02
C LEU A 12 -14.50 2.74 2.20
N ASP A 13 -15.49 2.81 3.10
CA ASP A 13 -16.47 1.75 3.33
C ASP A 13 -17.29 1.46 2.06
N VAL A 14 -17.90 2.48 1.47
CA VAL A 14 -18.64 2.35 0.20
C VAL A 14 -17.76 1.74 -0.90
N ARG A 15 -16.50 2.13 -1.00
CA ARG A 15 -15.56 1.57 -1.98
C ARG A 15 -15.26 0.09 -1.72
N LEU A 16 -15.09 -0.31 -0.46
CA LEU A 16 -14.84 -1.72 -0.12
C LEU A 16 -16.04 -2.60 -0.44
N VAL A 17 -17.26 -2.16 -0.12
CA VAL A 17 -18.50 -2.86 -0.48
C VAL A 17 -18.62 -3.00 -2.00
N ALA A 18 -18.34 -1.93 -2.75
CA ALA A 18 -18.35 -1.97 -4.21
C ALA A 18 -17.30 -2.94 -4.77
N CYS A 19 -16.10 -2.97 -4.21
CA CYS A 19 -15.05 -3.93 -4.62
C CYS A 19 -15.46 -5.37 -4.31
N GLN A 20 -16.08 -5.63 -3.15
CA GLN A 20 -16.60 -6.94 -2.79
C GLN A 20 -17.65 -7.42 -3.80
N ALA A 21 -18.61 -6.58 -4.16
CA ALA A 21 -19.63 -6.90 -5.15
C ALA A 21 -19.02 -7.22 -6.54
N ARG A 22 -18.05 -6.43 -6.98
CA ARG A 22 -17.34 -6.64 -8.27
C ARG A 22 -16.55 -7.95 -8.27
N LEU A 23 -15.86 -8.30 -7.17
CA LEU A 23 -15.17 -9.59 -7.01
C LEU A 23 -16.13 -10.76 -7.04
N THR A 24 -17.28 -10.65 -6.34
CA THR A 24 -18.32 -11.68 -6.34
C THR A 24 -18.89 -11.90 -7.73
N ALA A 25 -19.19 -10.83 -8.44
CA ALA A 25 -19.77 -10.87 -9.79
C ALA A 25 -18.74 -11.18 -10.88
N ARG A 26 -17.43 -11.14 -10.59
CA ARG A 26 -16.33 -11.31 -11.56
C ARG A 26 -16.45 -10.35 -12.76
N THR A 27 -16.96 -9.16 -12.56
CA THR A 27 -17.28 -8.21 -13.64
C THR A 27 -16.08 -7.40 -14.12
N ASP A 28 -14.98 -7.40 -13.35
CA ASP A 28 -13.91 -6.42 -13.56
C ASP A 28 -12.58 -6.95 -13.01
N PRO A 29 -11.53 -7.03 -13.85
CA PRO A 29 -10.20 -7.46 -13.44
C PRO A 29 -9.53 -6.50 -12.44
N GLU A 30 -9.92 -5.22 -12.41
CA GLU A 30 -9.35 -4.23 -11.47
C GLU A 30 -9.94 -4.30 -10.05
N ALA A 31 -10.97 -5.15 -9.83
CA ALA A 31 -11.67 -5.23 -8.54
C ALA A 31 -10.74 -5.57 -7.36
N LEU A 32 -9.80 -6.50 -7.54
CA LEU A 32 -8.82 -6.85 -6.51
C LEU A 32 -7.81 -5.72 -6.29
N HIS A 33 -7.34 -5.07 -7.36
CA HIS A 33 -6.47 -3.91 -7.25
C HIS A 33 -7.12 -2.77 -6.46
N ASP A 34 -8.37 -2.47 -6.75
CA ASP A 34 -9.13 -1.42 -6.06
C ASP A 34 -9.40 -1.76 -4.60
N LEU A 35 -9.76 -3.00 -4.30
CA LEU A 35 -9.88 -3.49 -2.91
C LEU A 35 -8.60 -3.22 -2.13
N ARG A 36 -7.46 -3.69 -2.65
CA ARG A 36 -6.16 -3.53 -1.99
C ARG A 36 -5.73 -2.07 -1.87
N THR A 37 -6.03 -1.26 -2.87
CA THR A 37 -5.76 0.18 -2.83
C THR A 37 -6.60 0.85 -1.75
N THR A 38 -7.86 0.46 -1.59
CA THR A 38 -8.78 0.99 -0.58
C THR A 38 -8.35 0.56 0.83
N VAL A 39 -8.00 -0.71 1.04
CA VAL A 39 -7.43 -1.23 2.30
C VAL A 39 -6.14 -0.49 2.66
N ARG A 40 -5.26 -0.26 1.72
CA ARG A 40 -4.02 0.50 1.93
C ARG A 40 -4.31 1.95 2.35
N ARG A 41 -5.29 2.62 1.72
CA ARG A 41 -5.73 3.97 2.11
C ARG A 41 -6.29 3.99 3.52
N LEU A 42 -7.12 3.02 3.88
CA LEU A 42 -7.65 2.85 5.23
C LEU A 42 -6.52 2.69 6.25
N ARG A 43 -5.59 1.77 6.03
CA ARG A 43 -4.43 1.57 6.93
C ARG A 43 -3.57 2.83 7.07
N SER A 44 -3.44 3.61 6.02
CA SER A 44 -2.69 4.88 6.05
C SER A 44 -3.41 5.96 6.84
N LEU A 45 -4.75 6.00 6.75
CA LEU A 45 -5.60 6.87 7.55
C LEU A 45 -5.54 6.50 9.05
N LEU A 46 -5.56 5.20 9.37
CA LEU A 46 -5.57 4.72 10.76
C LEU A 46 -4.22 4.84 11.46
N ARG A 47 -3.13 4.68 10.75
CA ARG A 47 -1.77 4.65 11.34
C ARG A 47 -1.44 5.83 12.26
N PRO A 48 -1.71 7.09 11.92
CA PRO A 48 -1.52 8.23 12.81
C PRO A 48 -2.50 8.27 13.98
N LEU A 49 -3.57 7.47 13.94
CA LEU A 49 -4.60 7.39 14.98
C LEU A 49 -4.35 6.30 16.04
N ARG A 50 -3.32 5.49 15.89
CA ARG A 50 -2.97 4.42 16.84
C ARG A 50 -2.96 4.92 18.29
N GLY A 51 -3.38 4.08 19.23
CA GLY A 51 -3.58 4.45 20.63
C GLY A 51 -4.87 5.22 20.89
N LEU A 52 -5.72 5.42 19.89
CA LEU A 52 -7.12 5.76 20.09
C LEU A 52 -7.95 4.49 20.18
N PRO A 53 -8.98 4.46 21.02
CA PRO A 53 -9.84 3.28 21.15
C PRO A 53 -10.39 2.83 19.80
N GLY A 54 -10.48 1.53 19.55
CA GLY A 54 -11.03 0.92 18.33
C GLY A 54 -10.15 0.98 17.08
N VAL A 55 -9.08 1.78 17.07
CA VAL A 55 -8.19 1.93 15.90
C VAL A 55 -7.38 0.68 15.65
N GLU A 56 -6.85 0.06 16.70
CA GLU A 56 -6.06 -1.17 16.61
C GLU A 56 -6.88 -2.32 16.03
N GLN A 57 -8.14 -2.45 16.44
CA GLN A 57 -9.04 -3.49 15.93
C GLN A 57 -9.31 -3.32 14.44
N LEU A 58 -9.64 -2.09 14.01
CA LEU A 58 -9.89 -1.80 12.60
C LEU A 58 -8.60 -1.95 11.77
N GLU A 59 -7.45 -1.55 12.31
CA GLU A 59 -6.15 -1.72 11.63
C GLU A 59 -5.78 -3.20 11.49
N ALA A 60 -6.04 -4.03 12.51
CA ALA A 60 -5.82 -5.46 12.47
C ALA A 60 -6.71 -6.14 11.41
N ALA A 61 -8.00 -5.81 11.36
CA ALA A 61 -8.91 -6.31 10.33
C ALA A 61 -8.47 -5.90 8.91
N ALA A 62 -8.07 -4.64 8.72
CA ALA A 62 -7.53 -4.16 7.45
C ALA A 62 -6.20 -4.82 7.08
N SER A 63 -5.37 -5.21 8.07
CA SER A 63 -4.15 -5.97 7.82
C SER A 63 -4.46 -7.37 7.36
N ALA A 64 -5.39 -8.08 8.01
CA ALA A 64 -5.79 -9.44 7.64
C ALA A 64 -6.27 -9.52 6.18
N VAL A 65 -7.11 -8.58 5.74
CA VAL A 65 -7.52 -8.49 4.31
C VAL A 65 -6.32 -8.19 3.40
N GLY A 66 -5.40 -7.34 3.84
CA GLY A 66 -4.17 -7.05 3.12
C GLY A 66 -3.32 -8.30 2.90
N ASP A 67 -3.12 -9.09 3.96
CA ASP A 67 -2.29 -10.29 3.95
C ASP A 67 -2.96 -11.40 3.12
N LEU A 68 -4.27 -11.62 3.27
CA LEU A 68 -5.07 -12.55 2.48
C LEU A 68 -4.98 -12.27 0.97
N THR A 69 -5.00 -11.00 0.58
CA THR A 69 -5.06 -10.59 -0.83
C THR A 69 -3.69 -10.37 -1.48
N THR A 70 -2.60 -10.33 -0.70
CA THR A 70 -1.24 -10.09 -1.24
C THR A 70 -0.82 -11.14 -2.26
N PRO A 71 -0.93 -12.46 -2.01
CA PRO A 71 -0.47 -13.47 -2.97
C PRO A 71 -1.19 -13.40 -4.30
N TRP A 72 -2.47 -13.02 -4.28
CA TRP A 72 -3.30 -12.90 -5.48
C TRP A 72 -2.93 -11.68 -6.32
N ARG A 73 -2.68 -10.52 -5.67
CA ARG A 73 -2.21 -9.35 -6.40
C ARG A 73 -0.82 -9.55 -6.99
N ASP A 74 0.06 -10.22 -6.29
CA ASP A 74 1.39 -10.53 -6.81
C ASP A 74 1.31 -11.44 -8.05
N ARG A 75 0.31 -12.35 -8.11
CA ARG A 75 0.02 -13.14 -9.31
C ARG A 75 -0.54 -12.31 -10.46
N GLU A 76 -1.42 -11.33 -10.18
CA GLU A 76 -1.90 -10.40 -11.23
C GLU A 76 -0.76 -9.64 -11.87
N VAL A 77 0.11 -9.04 -11.04
CA VAL A 77 1.24 -8.26 -11.52
C VAL A 77 2.20 -9.13 -12.33
N LEU A 78 2.45 -10.36 -11.87
CA LEU A 78 3.27 -11.33 -12.60
C LEU A 78 2.61 -11.73 -13.92
N ALA A 79 1.30 -12.02 -13.93
CA ALA A 79 0.59 -12.37 -15.15
C ALA A 79 0.62 -11.25 -16.20
N ALA A 80 0.44 -10.00 -15.79
CA ALA A 80 0.58 -8.84 -16.66
C ALA A 80 2.00 -8.74 -17.24
N ASN A 81 3.02 -8.92 -16.41
CA ASN A 81 4.41 -8.90 -16.89
C ASN A 81 4.74 -10.07 -17.85
N LEU A 82 4.18 -11.24 -17.60
CA LEU A 82 4.35 -12.39 -18.50
C LEU A 82 3.74 -12.13 -19.91
N LEU A 83 2.60 -11.44 -19.98
CA LEU A 83 2.02 -11.00 -21.26
C LEU A 83 2.94 -10.02 -21.99
N GLU A 84 3.56 -9.08 -21.27
CA GLU A 84 4.52 -8.14 -21.85
C GLU A 84 5.81 -8.80 -22.37
N HIS A 85 6.10 -10.04 -21.92
CA HIS A 85 7.27 -10.83 -22.29
C HIS A 85 6.93 -12.03 -23.19
N ASP A 86 5.81 -11.97 -23.91
CA ASP A 86 5.37 -13.02 -24.86
C ASP A 86 5.25 -14.42 -24.22
N GLN A 87 4.77 -14.48 -22.95
CA GLN A 87 4.50 -15.73 -22.23
C GLN A 87 2.98 -15.91 -21.94
N PRO A 88 2.11 -15.95 -22.94
CA PRO A 88 0.66 -15.92 -22.75
C PRO A 88 0.13 -17.16 -22.01
N GLU A 89 0.71 -18.34 -22.22
CA GLU A 89 0.25 -19.56 -21.56
C GLU A 89 0.51 -19.52 -20.06
N ALA A 90 1.71 -19.08 -19.66
CA ALA A 90 2.08 -18.89 -18.25
C ALA A 90 1.21 -17.84 -17.57
N ALA A 91 0.89 -16.75 -18.26
CA ALA A 91 -0.02 -15.72 -17.79
C ALA A 91 -1.44 -16.25 -17.60
N GLN A 92 -2.00 -16.95 -18.61
CA GLN A 92 -3.36 -17.49 -18.57
C GLN A 92 -3.58 -18.49 -17.43
N ARG A 93 -2.61 -19.36 -17.15
CA ARG A 93 -2.69 -20.27 -15.99
C ARG A 93 -2.90 -19.50 -14.68
N ARG A 94 -2.18 -18.39 -14.48
CA ARG A 94 -2.30 -17.56 -13.29
C ARG A 94 -3.61 -16.81 -13.22
N LEU A 95 -4.07 -16.25 -14.34
CA LEU A 95 -5.34 -15.55 -14.43
C LEU A 95 -6.54 -16.48 -14.18
N ALA A 96 -6.50 -17.72 -14.69
CA ALA A 96 -7.54 -18.73 -14.43
C ALA A 96 -7.65 -19.04 -12.93
N GLN A 97 -6.52 -19.29 -12.23
CA GLN A 97 -6.51 -19.51 -10.80
C GLN A 97 -7.10 -18.33 -10.01
N MET A 98 -6.87 -17.11 -10.48
CA MET A 98 -7.39 -15.91 -9.83
C MET A 98 -8.90 -15.77 -10.00
N ALA A 99 -9.41 -16.04 -11.21
CA ALA A 99 -10.84 -15.99 -11.49
C ALA A 99 -11.64 -16.96 -10.58
N GLU A 100 -11.05 -18.10 -10.23
CA GLU A 100 -11.62 -19.06 -9.28
C GLU A 100 -11.56 -18.56 -7.84
N ALA A 101 -10.50 -17.84 -7.47
CA ALA A 101 -10.28 -17.36 -6.11
C ALA A 101 -11.12 -16.13 -5.74
N TYR A 102 -11.53 -15.30 -6.68
CA TYR A 102 -12.22 -14.03 -6.41
C TYR A 102 -13.51 -14.17 -5.58
N PRO A 103 -14.42 -15.11 -5.85
CA PRO A 103 -15.60 -15.28 -5.01
C PRO A 103 -15.26 -15.70 -3.57
N ALA A 104 -14.24 -16.55 -3.41
CA ALA A 104 -13.78 -16.96 -2.07
C ALA A 104 -13.16 -15.79 -1.30
N LEU A 105 -12.40 -14.92 -1.97
CA LEU A 105 -11.87 -13.69 -1.37
C LEU A 105 -13.00 -12.73 -0.96
N ALA A 106 -14.02 -12.57 -1.81
CA ALA A 106 -15.16 -11.72 -1.54
C ALA A 106 -16.03 -12.23 -0.38
N ALA A 107 -16.08 -13.55 -0.17
CA ALA A 107 -16.83 -14.23 0.90
C ALA A 107 -15.97 -14.49 2.16
N SER A 108 -14.71 -14.04 2.19
CA SER A 108 -13.80 -14.32 3.29
C SER A 108 -14.25 -13.71 4.62
N ALA A 109 -13.97 -14.40 5.73
CA ALA A 109 -14.26 -13.93 7.06
C ALA A 109 -13.50 -12.63 7.40
N GLU A 110 -12.30 -12.47 6.86
CA GLU A 110 -11.45 -11.29 7.02
C GLU A 110 -12.11 -10.05 6.41
N LEU A 111 -12.63 -10.17 5.18
CA LEU A 111 -13.32 -9.05 4.52
C LEU A 111 -14.65 -8.73 5.21
N ALA A 112 -15.44 -9.74 5.58
CA ALA A 112 -16.68 -9.57 6.32
C ALA A 112 -16.43 -8.86 7.68
N SER A 113 -15.41 -9.29 8.42
CA SER A 113 -15.00 -8.66 9.68
C SER A 113 -14.57 -7.22 9.49
N LEU A 114 -13.76 -6.93 8.45
CA LEU A 114 -13.35 -5.57 8.14
C LEU A 114 -14.56 -4.65 7.87
N LEU A 115 -15.49 -5.07 7.02
CA LEU A 115 -16.67 -4.29 6.66
C LEU A 115 -17.56 -4.03 7.89
N MET A 116 -17.79 -5.04 8.73
CA MET A 116 -18.57 -4.91 9.96
C MET A 116 -17.96 -3.87 10.93
N ILE A 117 -16.65 -3.94 11.16
CA ILE A 117 -15.97 -3.00 12.07
C ILE A 117 -15.94 -1.60 11.46
N LEU A 118 -15.75 -1.50 10.16
CA LEU A 118 -15.65 -0.22 9.45
C LEU A 118 -17.00 0.52 9.42
N ASP A 119 -18.11 -0.18 9.20
CA ASP A 119 -19.47 0.39 9.29
C ASP A 119 -19.76 0.99 10.67
N ALA A 120 -19.33 0.33 11.73
CA ALA A 120 -19.53 0.82 13.10
C ALA A 120 -18.60 1.99 13.47
N PHE A 121 -17.44 2.12 12.82
CA PHE A 121 -16.37 3.03 13.22
C PHE A 121 -16.76 4.52 13.19
N PRO A 122 -17.54 5.06 12.25
CA PRO A 122 -18.01 6.45 12.28
C PRO A 122 -18.81 6.79 13.53
N ARG A 123 -19.70 5.91 13.96
CA ARG A 123 -20.50 6.08 15.18
C ARG A 123 -19.61 6.07 16.42
N PHE A 124 -18.64 5.20 16.43
CA PHE A 124 -17.63 5.10 17.49
C PHE A 124 -16.77 6.37 17.59
N LEU A 125 -16.29 6.93 16.46
CA LEU A 125 -15.56 8.19 16.43
C LEU A 125 -16.40 9.34 17.00
N ARG A 126 -17.69 9.43 16.65
CA ARG A 126 -18.61 10.44 17.19
C ARG A 126 -18.82 10.30 18.70
N ALA A 127 -18.95 9.08 19.19
CA ALA A 127 -19.06 8.81 20.63
C ALA A 127 -17.78 9.23 21.37
N SER A 128 -16.62 8.86 20.85
CA SER A 128 -15.30 9.24 21.40
C SER A 128 -15.09 10.77 21.40
N GLN A 129 -15.60 11.46 20.38
CA GLN A 129 -15.57 12.92 20.32
C GLN A 129 -16.39 13.53 21.47
N ARG A 130 -17.63 13.08 21.68
CA ARG A 130 -18.50 13.56 22.77
C ARG A 130 -17.89 13.33 24.16
N GLN A 131 -17.14 12.25 24.31
CA GLN A 131 -16.42 11.91 25.55
C GLN A 131 -15.09 12.69 25.70
N GLY A 132 -14.73 13.53 24.75
CA GLY A 132 -13.49 14.32 24.79
C GLY A 132 -12.19 13.54 24.56
N LEU A 133 -12.28 12.26 24.12
CA LEU A 133 -11.12 11.40 23.88
C LEU A 133 -10.28 11.81 22.65
N LEU A 134 -10.84 12.65 21.77
CA LEU A 134 -10.22 13.09 20.51
C LEU A 134 -9.69 14.54 20.58
N LYS A 135 -9.39 15.04 21.79
CA LYS A 135 -8.77 16.37 21.96
C LYS A 135 -7.41 16.41 21.26
N ASP A 136 -7.10 17.57 20.64
CA ASP A 136 -5.84 17.84 19.93
C ASP A 136 -5.45 16.76 18.89
N LEU A 137 -6.46 16.15 18.25
CA LEU A 137 -6.26 15.08 17.28
C LEU A 137 -5.35 15.52 16.13
N ASP A 138 -5.53 16.73 15.62
CA ASP A 138 -4.76 17.34 14.53
C ASP A 138 -3.26 17.39 14.88
N LYS A 139 -2.92 17.92 16.06
CA LYS A 139 -1.54 18.00 16.56
C LYS A 139 -0.93 16.61 16.76
N ARG A 140 -1.73 15.63 17.21
CA ARG A 140 -1.27 14.23 17.37
C ARG A 140 -0.95 13.60 16.03
N ILE A 141 -1.81 13.78 15.02
CA ILE A 141 -1.59 13.28 13.66
C ILE A 141 -0.35 13.93 13.06
N GLU A 142 -0.27 15.26 13.09
CA GLU A 142 0.87 16.03 12.58
C GLU A 142 2.20 15.57 13.20
N LYS A 143 2.26 15.44 14.52
CA LYS A 143 3.46 14.93 15.22
C LYS A 143 3.85 13.53 14.74
N ARG A 144 2.88 12.66 14.44
CA ARG A 144 3.15 11.29 13.98
C ARG A 144 3.59 11.24 12.52
N LEU A 145 3.02 12.08 11.66
CA LEU A 145 3.48 12.24 10.29
C LEU A 145 4.92 12.78 10.27
N GLY A 146 5.22 13.79 11.08
CA GLY A 146 6.58 14.31 11.25
C GLY A 146 7.58 13.25 11.68
N LYS A 147 7.22 12.40 12.66
CA LYS A 147 8.08 11.27 13.08
C LYS A 147 8.30 10.23 11.96
N GLN A 148 7.32 10.01 11.10
CA GLN A 148 7.51 9.10 9.95
C GLN A 148 8.51 9.69 8.94
N TRP A 149 8.43 10.99 8.72
CA TRP A 149 9.36 11.71 7.88
C TRP A 149 10.78 11.66 8.47
N GLN A 150 10.96 11.98 9.75
CA GLN A 150 12.27 11.90 10.43
C GLN A 150 12.90 10.50 10.34
N LYS A 151 12.08 9.44 10.46
CA LYS A 151 12.55 8.05 10.30
C LYS A 151 13.01 7.74 8.87
N LEU A 152 12.34 8.27 7.87
CA LEU A 152 12.75 8.13 6.48
C LEU A 152 14.04 8.91 6.23
N ASP A 153 14.11 10.14 6.70
CA ASP A 153 15.29 10.99 6.57
C ASP A 153 16.54 10.33 7.18
N ALA A 154 16.44 9.86 8.40
CA ALA A 154 17.53 9.11 9.05
C ALA A 154 17.94 7.86 8.26
N ALA A 155 16.98 7.13 7.68
CA ALA A 155 17.28 5.93 6.90
C ALA A 155 17.91 6.24 5.53
N LEU A 156 17.62 7.40 4.94
CA LEU A 156 18.24 7.86 3.70
C LEU A 156 19.72 8.24 3.88
N HIS A 157 20.12 8.57 5.12
CA HIS A 157 21.50 8.95 5.47
C HIS A 157 22.30 7.81 6.12
N ASP A 158 21.71 6.64 6.25
CA ASP A 158 22.37 5.44 6.74
C ASP A 158 23.15 4.79 5.57
N PRO A 159 24.49 4.75 5.59
CA PRO A 159 25.29 4.17 4.51
C PRO A 159 25.05 2.65 4.33
N ALA A 160 24.54 1.99 5.36
CA ALA A 160 24.18 0.57 5.32
C ALA A 160 22.68 0.37 5.03
N HIS A 161 22.04 1.29 4.31
CA HIS A 161 20.62 1.23 4.06
C HIS A 161 20.17 -0.02 3.27
N ASP A 162 19.12 -0.63 3.74
CA ASP A 162 18.40 -1.71 3.05
C ASP A 162 17.32 -1.10 2.14
N ARG A 163 17.39 -1.38 0.84
CA ARG A 163 16.40 -0.90 -0.16
C ARG A 163 14.97 -1.31 0.21
N HIS A 164 14.78 -2.50 0.77
CA HIS A 164 13.45 -2.95 1.22
C HIS A 164 12.91 -2.08 2.35
N ARG A 165 13.74 -1.76 3.34
CA ARG A 165 13.39 -0.85 4.44
C ARG A 165 13.04 0.55 3.93
N LEU A 166 13.85 1.10 3.02
CA LEU A 166 13.59 2.41 2.40
C LEU A 166 12.28 2.42 1.63
N ARG A 167 11.99 1.38 0.84
CA ARG A 167 10.71 1.22 0.13
C ARG A 167 9.52 1.29 1.08
N LEU A 168 9.58 0.59 2.21
CA LEU A 168 8.52 0.61 3.21
C LEU A 168 8.35 1.99 3.86
N LEU A 169 9.44 2.69 4.18
CA LEU A 169 9.40 4.02 4.78
C LEU A 169 8.84 5.06 3.79
N ILE A 170 9.30 5.06 2.54
CA ILE A 170 8.81 5.93 1.47
C ILE A 170 7.32 5.72 1.25
N LYS A 171 6.84 4.46 1.16
CA LYS A 171 5.41 4.15 1.06
C LYS A 171 4.62 4.70 2.26
N ARG A 172 5.15 4.56 3.47
CA ARG A 172 4.49 5.07 4.70
C ARG A 172 4.34 6.58 4.70
N VAL A 173 5.41 7.29 4.37
CA VAL A 173 5.41 8.76 4.29
C VAL A 173 4.44 9.22 3.20
N ARG A 174 4.58 8.71 1.98
CA ARG A 174 3.74 9.12 0.86
C ARG A 174 2.25 8.90 1.12
N TYR A 175 1.88 7.73 1.61
CA TYR A 175 0.48 7.43 1.88
C TYR A 175 -0.06 8.16 3.13
N GLY A 176 0.81 8.51 4.08
CA GLY A 176 0.44 9.39 5.19
C GLY A 176 0.05 10.80 4.71
N ILE A 177 0.82 11.36 3.78
CA ILE A 177 0.53 12.63 3.13
C ILE A 177 -0.79 12.56 2.35
N GLU A 178 -1.00 11.51 1.57
CA GLU A 178 -2.25 11.32 0.82
C GLU A 178 -3.49 11.19 1.73
N ALA A 179 -3.33 10.63 2.93
CA ALA A 179 -4.41 10.48 3.89
C ALA A 179 -4.76 11.79 4.63
N TYR A 180 -3.79 12.69 4.79
CA TYR A 180 -3.91 13.94 5.54
C TYR A 180 -3.26 15.11 4.80
N PRO A 181 -3.76 15.45 3.60
CA PRO A 181 -3.12 16.48 2.75
C PRO A 181 -3.13 17.86 3.39
N GLU A 182 -4.09 18.17 4.27
CA GLU A 182 -4.18 19.44 5.00
C GLU A 182 -3.13 19.60 6.12
N LEU A 183 -2.53 18.50 6.56
CA LEU A 183 -1.46 18.48 7.57
C LEU A 183 -0.08 18.25 6.94
N ASP A 184 -0.03 18.19 5.61
CA ASP A 184 1.23 18.02 4.88
C ASP A 184 2.00 19.34 4.84
N ARG A 185 3.23 19.28 5.33
CA ARG A 185 4.19 20.40 5.29
C ARG A 185 5.33 20.18 4.31
N LEU A 186 5.27 19.11 3.52
CA LEU A 186 6.33 18.79 2.59
C LEU A 186 6.29 19.69 1.36
N PRO A 187 7.43 20.20 0.91
CA PRO A 187 7.52 20.93 -0.34
C PRO A 187 7.08 20.06 -1.53
N LYS A 188 6.35 20.64 -2.48
CA LYS A 188 5.91 19.94 -3.70
C LYS A 188 7.03 19.15 -4.41
N PRO A 189 8.28 19.64 -4.50
CA PRO A 189 9.39 18.87 -5.07
C PRO A 189 9.69 17.57 -4.31
N ALA A 190 9.60 17.57 -2.97
CA ALA A 190 9.85 16.38 -2.15
C ALA A 190 8.80 15.29 -2.42
N TYR A 191 7.52 15.66 -2.56
CA TYR A 191 6.45 14.71 -2.90
C TYR A 191 6.69 14.05 -4.27
N LYS A 192 7.09 14.83 -5.30
CA LYS A 192 7.43 14.28 -6.63
C LYS A 192 8.58 13.30 -6.56
N ARG A 193 9.61 13.58 -5.75
CA ARG A 193 10.76 12.69 -5.55
C ARG A 193 10.38 11.43 -4.78
N LEU A 194 9.53 11.53 -3.75
CA LEU A 194 8.97 10.37 -3.05
C LEU A 194 8.22 9.44 -4.01
N LYS A 195 7.42 9.99 -4.92
CA LYS A 195 6.69 9.20 -5.93
C LYS A 195 7.65 8.51 -6.89
N SER A 196 8.69 9.20 -7.35
CA SER A 196 9.72 8.63 -8.23
C SER A 196 10.49 7.51 -7.54
N ALA A 197 10.93 7.73 -6.29
CA ALA A 197 11.64 6.73 -5.50
C ALA A 197 10.77 5.50 -5.21
N GLN A 198 9.49 5.68 -4.92
CA GLN A 198 8.56 4.57 -4.74
C GLN A 198 8.40 3.74 -6.01
N GLY A 199 8.32 4.37 -7.19
CA GLY A 199 8.26 3.66 -8.46
C GLY A 199 9.50 2.84 -8.70
N ALA A 200 10.70 3.46 -8.64
CA ALA A 200 11.96 2.78 -8.89
C ALA A 200 12.22 1.59 -7.93
N LEU A 201 11.90 1.77 -6.63
CA LEU A 201 11.97 0.68 -5.64
C LEU A 201 10.87 -0.37 -5.83
N GLY A 202 9.76 -0.02 -6.48
CA GLY A 202 8.74 -0.96 -6.92
C GLY A 202 9.28 -1.87 -8.02
N ASP A 203 9.77 -1.26 -9.11
CA ASP A 203 10.37 -1.96 -10.26
C ASP A 203 11.47 -2.95 -9.81
N TRP A 204 12.38 -2.49 -8.92
CA TRP A 204 13.41 -3.33 -8.32
C TRP A 204 12.84 -4.53 -7.55
N HIS A 205 11.86 -4.27 -6.68
CA HIS A 205 11.28 -5.31 -5.84
C HIS A 205 10.52 -6.36 -6.64
N ASP A 206 9.81 -5.94 -7.70
CA ASP A 206 9.05 -6.84 -8.54
C ASP A 206 9.97 -7.79 -9.31
N CYS A 207 11.07 -7.27 -9.92
CA CYS A 207 12.09 -8.11 -10.56
C CYS A 207 12.71 -9.10 -9.56
N TRP A 208 13.06 -8.64 -8.35
CA TRP A 208 13.62 -9.50 -7.32
C TRP A 208 12.67 -10.62 -6.92
N GLN A 209 11.39 -10.32 -6.73
CA GLN A 209 10.38 -11.33 -6.40
C GLN A 209 10.14 -12.34 -7.53
N TRP A 210 10.14 -11.89 -8.78
CA TRP A 210 9.95 -12.78 -9.93
C TRP A 210 11.12 -13.74 -10.11
N LEU A 211 12.34 -13.28 -9.92
CA LEU A 211 13.53 -14.15 -9.95
C LEU A 211 13.48 -15.21 -8.85
N ALA A 212 13.12 -14.83 -7.62
CA ALA A 212 12.94 -15.78 -6.52
C ALA A 212 11.84 -16.84 -6.81
N ARG A 213 10.76 -16.45 -7.52
CA ARG A 213 9.74 -17.39 -7.97
C ARG A 213 10.22 -18.32 -9.08
N ALA A 214 11.03 -17.83 -10.01
CA ALA A 214 11.56 -18.63 -11.10
C ALA A 214 12.45 -19.80 -10.63
N GLU A 215 12.99 -19.73 -9.42
CA GLU A 215 13.70 -20.85 -8.80
C GLU A 215 12.77 -22.04 -8.48
N GLN A 216 11.46 -21.79 -8.33
CA GLN A 216 10.46 -22.79 -7.94
C GLN A 216 9.44 -23.09 -9.06
N GLU A 217 9.27 -22.19 -10.02
CA GLU A 217 8.27 -22.26 -11.08
C GLU A 217 8.98 -22.36 -12.44
N ALA A 218 9.10 -23.57 -13.00
CA ALA A 218 9.86 -23.83 -14.23
C ALA A 218 9.36 -23.08 -15.47
N ASP A 219 8.06 -22.74 -15.51
CA ASP A 219 7.45 -21.99 -16.60
C ASP A 219 7.84 -20.50 -16.64
N LEU A 220 8.59 -20.03 -15.63
CA LEU A 220 9.15 -18.69 -15.57
C LEU A 220 10.59 -18.58 -16.10
N GLN A 221 11.23 -19.70 -16.38
CA GLN A 221 12.62 -19.75 -16.86
C GLN A 221 12.88 -18.91 -18.12
N PRO A 222 11.98 -18.83 -19.10
CA PRO A 222 12.18 -17.99 -20.28
C PRO A 222 12.35 -16.50 -19.96
N CYS A 223 11.83 -16.01 -18.82
CA CYS A 223 11.90 -14.61 -18.44
C CYS A 223 13.13 -14.26 -17.59
N VAL A 224 13.87 -15.25 -17.07
CA VAL A 224 14.94 -15.06 -16.08
C VAL A 224 16.01 -14.09 -16.57
N ALA A 225 16.52 -14.27 -17.78
CA ALA A 225 17.58 -13.40 -18.34
C ALA A 225 17.11 -11.92 -18.44
N THR A 226 15.87 -11.72 -18.86
CA THR A 226 15.27 -10.38 -18.97
C THR A 226 15.08 -9.75 -17.60
N TRP A 227 14.58 -10.51 -16.62
CA TRP A 227 14.40 -10.02 -15.26
C TRP A 227 15.73 -9.73 -14.54
N GLN A 228 16.79 -10.50 -14.80
CA GLN A 228 18.13 -10.22 -14.28
C GLN A 228 18.68 -8.89 -14.83
N ALA A 229 18.56 -8.67 -16.14
CA ALA A 229 18.93 -7.39 -16.75
C ALA A 229 18.05 -6.23 -16.22
N GLY A 230 16.75 -6.48 -16.05
CA GLY A 230 15.80 -5.55 -15.45
C GLY A 230 16.14 -5.19 -14.00
N LEU A 231 16.56 -6.16 -13.20
CA LEU A 231 16.97 -5.96 -11.80
C LEU A 231 18.17 -5.02 -11.69
N ILE A 232 19.22 -5.25 -12.48
CA ILE A 232 20.42 -4.40 -12.51
C ILE A 232 20.05 -2.96 -12.89
N LYS A 233 19.22 -2.78 -13.92
CA LYS A 233 18.74 -1.46 -14.34
C LYS A 233 17.91 -0.77 -13.26
N ALA A 234 17.02 -1.53 -12.59
CA ALA A 234 16.16 -1.02 -11.53
C ALA A 234 16.97 -0.64 -10.29
N GLU A 235 18.04 -1.37 -9.96
CA GLU A 235 18.96 -1.02 -8.87
C GLU A 235 19.65 0.32 -9.10
N LEU A 236 20.26 0.49 -10.28
CA LEU A 236 20.91 1.75 -10.65
C LEU A 236 19.94 2.94 -10.61
N LYS A 237 18.73 2.75 -11.13
CA LYS A 237 17.67 3.76 -11.10
C LYS A 237 17.23 4.07 -9.65
N ALA A 238 17.09 3.05 -8.81
CA ALA A 238 16.70 3.22 -7.41
C ALA A 238 17.75 4.05 -6.66
N ASP A 239 19.02 3.74 -6.81
CA ASP A 239 20.11 4.48 -6.15
C ASP A 239 20.15 5.95 -6.59
N GLN A 240 20.02 6.23 -7.89
CA GLN A 240 19.97 7.61 -8.40
C GLN A 240 18.78 8.43 -7.86
N VAL A 241 17.60 7.81 -7.74
CA VAL A 241 16.42 8.54 -7.22
C VAL A 241 16.45 8.69 -5.71
N LEU A 242 17.07 7.75 -5.00
CA LEU A 242 17.27 7.84 -3.54
C LEU A 242 18.27 8.95 -3.20
N GLU A 243 19.37 9.08 -3.94
CA GLU A 243 20.32 10.19 -3.80
C GLU A 243 19.64 11.55 -4.01
N LYS A 244 18.84 11.68 -5.08
CA LYS A 244 18.06 12.90 -5.34
C LYS A 244 17.03 13.18 -4.25
N LEU A 245 16.43 12.17 -3.63
CA LEU A 245 15.51 12.32 -2.53
C LEU A 245 16.23 12.79 -1.27
N SER A 246 17.34 12.15 -0.90
CA SER A 246 18.20 12.54 0.21
C SER A 246 18.63 14.00 0.13
N ALA A 247 19.14 14.44 -1.02
CA ALA A 247 19.56 15.82 -1.23
C ALA A 247 18.43 16.87 -1.08
N THR A 248 17.14 16.44 -1.07
CA THR A 248 16.00 17.36 -0.86
C THR A 248 15.68 17.51 0.62
N CYS A 249 15.93 16.49 1.41
CA CYS A 249 15.62 16.46 2.83
C CYS A 249 16.51 17.44 3.63
N PHE A 250 17.76 17.65 3.20
CA PHE A 250 18.71 18.56 3.84
C PHE A 250 18.40 20.06 3.78
N LYS A 251 17.50 20.50 2.92
CA LYS A 251 17.28 21.95 2.72
C LYS A 251 16.33 22.59 3.73
N HIS A 252 15.89 21.85 4.74
CA HIS A 252 14.84 22.29 5.66
C HIS A 252 15.13 21.97 7.14
N SER A 253 16.41 21.73 7.48
CA SER A 253 16.89 21.63 8.88
C SER A 253 17.47 22.94 9.34
#